data_c33378d2e359a127576a2aa317ac152d
#
_entry.id   c33378d2e359a127576a2aa317ac152d
#
_cell.length_a   1.000
_cell.length_b   1.000
_cell.length_c   1.000
_cell.angle_alpha   90.00
_cell.angle_beta   90.00
_cell.angle_gamma   90.00
#
_symmetry.space_group_name_H-M   'P 1'
#
loop_
_entity.id
_entity.type
_entity.pdbx_description
1 polymer ?
#
loop_
_entity_poly.entity_id
_entity_poly.type
_entity_poly.pdbx_seq_one_letter_code
_entity_poly.pdbx_strand_id
1 'polypeptide(L)'
;MNQEELRAFPVHNVLSNLPSESAGLDESPRESTVAAHGASDDSLLDAYSTAVTGAVERMSPSVVNIEVHQAVPGQSSGRTRSGEPRERRGGGSGFVFTPDGLILTNSHVVHEAVRIAVTLADGRRMPATVIGDDPASDLAVIRLDQPHGEPGVTAAALGDSQRLRVGQIVIAIGAPYGFQSTVTAGVVSALGRSLRSYSGRLIDDVIQTDASLNPGNSGGPLVDSAGRVVGVNTATILPAQGICFAIGINTAKFVASRLLRDGRLRRSYIGVSAQTVPVHRRVVRFYDLPKEMGAVVVGVEENSPAKRAGLREGDIVVALEGQPVAGVDDLHRLLTDLRVGVSCSLTVLRWTEKLELKVVPEEAK
;
A
#
# COMPACT_ATOMS: atom_id res chain seq x y z
N MET A 1 25.04 25.81 2.64
CA MET A 1 24.71 26.11 4.05
C MET A 1 25.26 24.96 4.87
N ASN A 2 26.15 25.30 5.82
CA ASN A 2 27.18 24.46 6.40
C ASN A 2 26.69 23.23 7.20
N GLN A 3 27.51 22.17 7.07
CA GLN A 3 27.58 21.07 8.04
C GLN A 3 28.24 21.62 9.32
N GLU A 4 27.45 21.77 10.37
CA GLU A 4 27.88 21.82 11.78
C GLU A 4 26.64 22.10 12.63
N GLU A 5 26.17 21.04 13.32
CA GLU A 5 25.45 21.06 14.61
C GLU A 5 24.80 19.71 14.90
N LEU A 6 25.65 18.69 15.11
CA LEU A 6 25.29 17.49 15.86
C LEU A 6 26.13 17.51 17.14
N ARG A 7 25.65 18.23 18.16
CA ARG A 7 26.19 18.11 19.52
C ARG A 7 25.51 16.97 20.26
N ALA A 8 26.32 15.98 20.58
CA ALA A 8 26.02 14.88 21.47
C ALA A 8 25.66 15.38 22.89
N PHE A 9 24.56 14.85 23.44
CA PHE A 9 24.25 14.99 24.86
C PHE A 9 25.07 14.00 25.69
N PRO A 10 25.71 14.40 26.81
CA PRO A 10 26.48 13.49 27.64
C PRO A 10 25.54 12.66 28.54
N VAL A 11 25.75 11.35 28.53
CA VAL A 11 25.13 10.42 29.45
C VAL A 11 25.79 10.61 30.81
N HIS A 12 25.06 11.15 31.78
CA HIS A 12 25.52 11.24 33.17
C HIS A 12 25.33 9.88 33.85
N ASN A 13 26.47 9.36 34.32
CA ASN A 13 26.64 8.17 35.13
C ASN A 13 26.00 8.41 36.51
N VAL A 14 24.92 7.72 36.88
CA VAL A 14 24.28 7.72 38.20
C VAL A 14 24.51 6.35 38.82
N LEU A 15 25.74 6.14 39.29
CA LEU A 15 26.06 5.02 40.16
C LEU A 15 27.09 5.52 41.21
N SER A 16 26.59 6.16 42.26
CA SER A 16 27.32 6.26 43.54
C SER A 16 26.34 6.81 44.59
N ASN A 17 25.81 5.95 45.41
CA ASN A 17 25.49 6.14 46.83
C ASN A 17 24.57 5.04 47.33
N LEU A 18 25.16 3.96 47.82
CA LEU A 18 24.50 3.07 48.74
C LEU A 18 25.36 3.00 49.98
N PRO A 19 24.80 3.20 51.19
CA PRO A 19 25.53 3.05 52.45
C PRO A 19 25.73 1.59 52.80
N SER A 20 26.93 1.31 53.28
CA SER A 20 27.34 0.01 53.88
C SER A 20 26.74 -0.09 55.29
N GLU A 21 25.90 -1.07 55.53
CA GLU A 21 25.67 -1.58 56.89
C GLU A 21 26.00 -3.07 56.93
N SER A 22 26.96 -3.36 57.80
CA SER A 22 27.39 -4.70 58.18
C SER A 22 26.56 -5.21 59.35
N ALA A 23 25.92 -6.36 59.22
CA ALA A 23 25.51 -7.14 60.38
C ALA A 23 25.37 -8.65 60.04
N GLY A 24 26.22 -9.48 60.66
CA GLY A 24 25.81 -10.72 61.31
C GLY A 24 25.58 -11.95 60.44
N LEU A 25 26.58 -12.82 60.47
CA LEU A 25 26.59 -14.22 60.04
C LEU A 25 25.51 -15.07 60.72
N ASP A 26 24.75 -15.85 59.93
CA ASP A 26 24.31 -17.18 60.32
C ASP A 26 24.30 -18.08 59.07
N GLU A 27 25.29 -19.00 59.03
CA GLU A 27 25.44 -20.01 58.00
C GLU A 27 24.61 -21.23 58.35
N SER A 28 23.61 -21.53 57.58
CA SER A 28 23.08 -22.88 57.43
C SER A 28 22.82 -23.15 55.92
N PRO A 29 23.35 -24.22 55.33
CA PRO A 29 23.16 -24.52 53.94
C PRO A 29 21.75 -25.11 53.74
N ARG A 30 20.83 -24.26 53.23
CA ARG A 30 19.62 -24.79 52.62
C ARG A 30 19.94 -25.14 51.18
N GLU A 31 20.14 -26.43 50.92
CA GLU A 31 20.03 -27.00 49.58
C GLU A 31 18.66 -26.72 49.03
N SER A 32 18.51 -25.59 48.32
CA SER A 32 17.39 -25.40 47.40
C SER A 32 17.76 -26.09 46.09
N THR A 33 17.33 -27.36 45.96
CA THR A 33 17.20 -27.99 44.64
C THR A 33 16.25 -27.19 43.80
N VAL A 34 16.79 -26.19 43.09
CA VAL A 34 16.10 -25.61 41.94
C VAL A 34 16.13 -26.68 40.86
N ALA A 35 15.07 -27.48 40.80
CA ALA A 35 14.79 -28.31 39.65
C ALA A 35 14.67 -27.36 38.47
N ALA A 36 15.72 -27.22 37.67
CA ALA A 36 15.69 -26.63 36.37
C ALA A 36 14.79 -27.50 35.47
N HIS A 37 13.48 -27.29 35.58
CA HIS A 37 12.59 -27.70 34.53
C HIS A 37 12.95 -26.77 33.37
N GLY A 38 13.70 -27.28 32.41
CA GLY A 38 13.86 -26.64 31.10
C GLY A 38 12.50 -26.57 30.47
N ALA A 39 11.75 -25.51 30.79
CA ALA A 39 10.59 -25.12 30.01
C ALA A 39 11.11 -24.93 28.59
N SER A 40 10.57 -25.62 27.60
CA SER A 40 10.86 -25.30 26.18
C SER A 40 10.47 -23.86 25.94
N ASP A 41 11.23 -23.12 25.11
CA ASP A 41 10.92 -21.74 24.78
C ASP A 41 9.44 -21.58 24.38
N ASP A 42 8.86 -22.57 23.70
CA ASP A 42 7.45 -22.61 23.32
C ASP A 42 6.49 -22.52 24.53
N SER A 43 6.85 -23.05 25.71
CA SER A 43 6.01 -22.98 26.91
C SER A 43 6.02 -21.58 27.57
N LEU A 44 6.96 -20.71 27.17
CA LEU A 44 7.10 -19.35 27.67
C LEU A 44 6.38 -18.34 26.79
N LEU A 45 5.93 -18.73 25.57
CA LEU A 45 5.20 -17.85 24.67
C LEU A 45 3.76 -17.61 25.17
N ASP A 46 3.40 -16.35 25.31
CA ASP A 46 2.02 -15.96 25.55
C ASP A 46 1.15 -16.08 24.29
N ALA A 47 -0.15 -15.87 24.43
CA ALA A 47 -1.09 -15.95 23.32
C ALA A 47 -0.79 -14.97 22.17
N TYR A 48 -0.23 -13.79 22.50
CA TYR A 48 0.17 -12.80 21.51
C TYR A 48 1.38 -13.27 20.71
N SER A 49 2.44 -13.70 21.39
CA SER A 49 3.66 -14.22 20.76
C SER A 49 3.36 -15.44 19.90
N THR A 50 2.54 -16.36 20.40
CA THR A 50 2.09 -17.54 19.65
C THR A 50 1.33 -17.16 18.37
N ALA A 51 0.44 -16.16 18.44
CA ALA A 51 -0.29 -15.69 17.27
C ALA A 51 0.64 -15.04 16.22
N VAL A 52 1.60 -14.22 16.67
CA VAL A 52 2.55 -13.54 15.78
C VAL A 52 3.51 -14.55 15.14
N THR A 53 4.17 -15.40 15.93
CA THR A 53 5.14 -16.39 15.41
C THR A 53 4.46 -17.37 14.45
N GLY A 54 3.29 -17.90 14.82
CA GLY A 54 2.56 -18.82 13.95
C GLY A 54 2.06 -18.18 12.64
N ALA A 55 1.72 -16.89 12.64
CA ALA A 55 1.38 -16.18 11.41
C ALA A 55 2.60 -15.99 10.51
N VAL A 56 3.74 -15.63 11.11
CA VAL A 56 5.02 -15.47 10.41
C VAL A 56 5.51 -16.77 9.78
N GLU A 57 5.49 -17.88 10.52
CA GLU A 57 5.89 -19.20 10.02
C GLU A 57 5.07 -19.63 8.79
N ARG A 58 3.75 -19.38 8.81
CA ARG A 58 2.87 -19.70 7.68
C ARG A 58 3.12 -18.82 6.48
N MET A 59 3.46 -17.54 6.69
CA MET A 59 3.54 -16.55 5.63
C MET A 59 4.95 -16.41 5.02
N SER A 60 6.01 -16.55 5.83
CA SER A 60 7.41 -16.33 5.39
C SER A 60 7.81 -17.09 4.12
N PRO A 61 7.39 -18.35 3.89
CA PRO A 61 7.74 -19.06 2.67
C PRO A 61 7.21 -18.40 1.38
N SER A 62 6.17 -17.55 1.49
CA SER A 62 5.56 -16.86 0.36
C SER A 62 6.11 -15.44 0.16
N VAL A 63 6.83 -14.88 1.14
CA VAL A 63 7.39 -13.51 1.08
C VAL A 63 8.68 -13.51 0.28
N VAL A 64 8.82 -12.52 -0.59
CA VAL A 64 9.97 -12.41 -1.48
C VAL A 64 10.60 -11.02 -1.42
N ASN A 65 11.91 -10.97 -1.65
CA ASN A 65 12.62 -9.72 -1.94
C ASN A 65 12.57 -9.44 -3.44
N ILE A 66 12.36 -8.18 -3.81
CA ILE A 66 12.32 -7.72 -5.20
C ILE A 66 13.41 -6.67 -5.37
N GLU A 67 14.38 -6.95 -6.23
CA GLU A 67 15.40 -6.02 -6.68
C GLU A 67 15.09 -5.55 -8.09
N VAL A 68 15.17 -4.26 -8.33
CA VAL A 68 14.89 -3.65 -9.63
C VAL A 68 16.06 -2.81 -10.13
N HIS A 69 16.24 -2.81 -11.43
CA HIS A 69 17.13 -1.92 -12.16
C HIS A 69 16.27 -1.01 -13.03
N GLN A 70 16.41 0.29 -12.87
CA GLN A 70 15.69 1.32 -13.63
C GLN A 70 16.67 2.13 -14.47
N ALA A 71 16.30 2.49 -15.70
CA ALA A 71 17.07 3.42 -16.51
C ALA A 71 17.05 4.82 -15.89
N VAL A 72 18.19 5.50 -15.87
CA VAL A 72 18.26 6.91 -15.40
C VAL A 72 17.78 7.82 -16.53
N PRO A 73 16.64 8.54 -16.39
CA PRO A 73 16.17 9.46 -17.41
C PRO A 73 17.14 10.63 -17.60
N GLY A 74 17.38 11.04 -18.85
CA GLY A 74 18.08 12.30 -19.18
C GLY A 74 19.61 12.23 -19.29
N GLN A 75 20.23 11.07 -19.18
CA GLN A 75 21.67 10.92 -19.43
C GLN A 75 21.97 9.93 -20.56
N SER A 76 21.51 10.24 -21.77
CA SER A 76 21.81 9.45 -22.98
C SER A 76 23.29 9.48 -23.41
N SER A 77 24.19 10.15 -22.67
CA SER A 77 25.62 10.29 -23.01
C SER A 77 26.58 9.91 -21.88
N GLY A 78 26.11 9.50 -20.72
CA GLY A 78 26.97 9.09 -19.60
C GLY A 78 27.17 7.57 -19.56
N ARG A 79 27.99 7.02 -20.46
CA ARG A 79 28.50 5.64 -20.31
C ARG A 79 29.46 5.60 -19.11
N THR A 80 29.32 4.57 -18.27
CA THR A 80 30.37 4.24 -17.30
C THR A 80 31.67 3.95 -18.05
N ARG A 81 32.83 3.97 -17.36
CA ARG A 81 34.13 3.60 -17.97
C ARG A 81 34.11 2.22 -18.65
N SER A 82 33.13 1.36 -18.32
CA SER A 82 32.86 0.07 -18.94
C SER A 82 31.84 0.09 -20.09
N GLY A 83 31.29 1.25 -20.46
CA GLY A 83 30.35 1.38 -21.59
C GLY A 83 28.89 1.01 -21.28
N GLU A 84 28.56 0.67 -20.04
CA GLU A 84 27.20 0.29 -19.63
C GLU A 84 26.34 1.51 -19.25
N PRO A 85 25.00 1.47 -19.50
CA PRO A 85 24.08 2.50 -19.05
C PRO A 85 24.14 2.62 -17.52
N ARG A 86 24.08 3.84 -16.98
CA ARG A 86 23.90 4.02 -15.53
C ARG A 86 22.51 3.57 -15.15
N GLU A 87 22.42 2.49 -14.36
CA GLU A 87 21.19 1.98 -13.79
C GLU A 87 21.05 2.42 -12.34
N ARG A 88 19.86 2.83 -11.94
CA ARG A 88 19.50 3.04 -10.54
C ARG A 88 18.97 1.71 -10.00
N ARG A 89 19.50 1.28 -8.86
CA ARG A 89 18.99 0.12 -8.13
C ARG A 89 17.94 0.58 -7.12
N GLY A 90 16.84 -0.14 -7.10
CA GLY A 90 15.77 0.00 -6.12
C GLY A 90 15.29 -1.38 -5.70
N GLY A 91 14.30 -1.42 -4.83
CA GLY A 91 13.71 -2.69 -4.43
C GLY A 91 12.66 -2.53 -3.35
N GLY A 92 12.04 -3.65 -3.03
CA GLY A 92 10.99 -3.78 -2.04
C GLY A 92 10.70 -5.24 -1.76
N SER A 93 9.53 -5.49 -1.24
CA SER A 93 9.01 -6.82 -0.97
C SER A 93 7.86 -7.16 -1.88
N GLY A 94 7.51 -8.43 -1.92
CA GLY A 94 6.30 -8.95 -2.53
C GLY A 94 5.90 -10.25 -1.85
N PHE A 95 4.84 -10.86 -2.33
CA PHE A 95 4.46 -12.19 -1.90
C PHE A 95 3.85 -12.98 -3.07
N VAL A 96 4.24 -14.24 -3.13
CA VAL A 96 3.67 -15.19 -4.07
C VAL A 96 2.22 -15.45 -3.69
N PHE A 97 1.27 -15.29 -4.62
CA PHE A 97 -0.15 -15.51 -4.34
C PHE A 97 -0.79 -16.62 -5.18
N THR A 98 -0.01 -17.22 -6.11
CA THR A 98 -0.43 -18.39 -6.88
C THR A 98 0.70 -19.42 -6.98
N PRO A 99 0.38 -20.73 -7.09
CA PRO A 99 1.40 -21.78 -7.16
C PRO A 99 2.28 -21.74 -8.43
N ASP A 100 1.83 -21.04 -9.49
CA ASP A 100 2.54 -20.82 -10.74
C ASP A 100 3.48 -19.60 -10.72
N GLY A 101 3.69 -19.00 -9.52
CA GLY A 101 4.70 -17.98 -9.31
C GLY A 101 4.28 -16.55 -9.64
N LEU A 102 2.98 -16.23 -9.56
CA LEU A 102 2.54 -14.86 -9.60
C LEU A 102 2.78 -14.19 -8.24
N ILE A 103 3.31 -12.98 -8.27
CA ILE A 103 3.67 -12.17 -7.11
C ILE A 103 2.90 -10.87 -7.14
N LEU A 104 2.29 -10.50 -6.00
CA LEU A 104 1.77 -9.17 -5.74
C LEU A 104 2.84 -8.30 -5.07
N THR A 105 2.93 -7.05 -5.51
CA THR A 105 3.80 -6.02 -4.95
C THR A 105 3.20 -4.63 -5.20
N ASN A 106 3.89 -3.55 -4.79
CA ASN A 106 3.50 -2.20 -5.17
C ASN A 106 4.00 -1.83 -6.57
N SER A 107 3.24 -0.96 -7.24
CA SER A 107 3.63 -0.37 -8.52
C SER A 107 4.94 0.39 -8.40
N HIS A 108 5.10 1.27 -7.38
CA HIS A 108 6.31 2.06 -7.20
C HIS A 108 7.59 1.23 -7.00
N VAL A 109 7.47 -0.06 -6.64
CA VAL A 109 8.62 -0.98 -6.53
C VAL A 109 9.10 -1.40 -7.91
N VAL A 110 8.20 -1.67 -8.88
CA VAL A 110 8.52 -2.27 -10.17
C VAL A 110 8.29 -1.36 -11.38
N HIS A 111 7.71 -0.18 -11.16
CA HIS A 111 7.38 0.78 -12.22
C HIS A 111 8.63 1.19 -13.00
N GLU A 112 8.55 1.14 -14.34
CA GLU A 112 9.66 1.43 -15.25
C GLU A 112 10.93 0.57 -15.02
N ALA A 113 10.80 -0.60 -14.36
CA ALA A 113 11.93 -1.50 -14.19
C ALA A 113 12.35 -2.12 -15.52
N VAL A 114 13.64 -2.02 -15.84
CA VAL A 114 14.26 -2.67 -17.01
C VAL A 114 14.56 -4.13 -16.72
N ARG A 115 14.93 -4.44 -15.47
CA ARG A 115 15.23 -5.79 -15.01
C ARG A 115 14.73 -5.98 -13.59
N ILE A 116 14.12 -7.12 -13.32
CA ILE A 116 13.64 -7.52 -12.00
C ILE A 116 14.28 -8.84 -11.62
N ALA A 117 14.83 -8.91 -10.41
CA ALA A 117 15.28 -10.14 -9.78
C ALA A 117 14.52 -10.34 -8.47
N VAL A 118 14.03 -11.54 -8.28
CA VAL A 118 13.29 -11.93 -7.07
C VAL A 118 14.13 -12.96 -6.30
N THR A 119 14.29 -12.73 -5.00
CA THR A 119 14.89 -13.70 -4.08
C THR A 119 13.79 -14.31 -3.22
N LEU A 120 13.65 -15.62 -3.30
CA LEU A 120 12.69 -16.41 -2.55
C LEU A 120 13.17 -16.64 -1.10
N ALA A 121 12.27 -17.07 -0.22
CA ALA A 121 12.58 -17.35 1.19
C ALA A 121 13.64 -18.46 1.37
N ASP A 122 13.77 -19.38 0.43
CA ASP A 122 14.77 -20.44 0.40
C ASP A 122 16.14 -20.01 -0.18
N GLY A 123 16.28 -18.73 -0.54
CA GLY A 123 17.50 -18.15 -1.10
C GLY A 123 17.64 -18.27 -2.63
N ARG A 124 16.74 -18.96 -3.33
CA ARG A 124 16.75 -18.98 -4.80
C ARG A 124 16.55 -17.59 -5.35
N ARG A 125 17.37 -17.19 -6.29
CA ARG A 125 17.27 -15.92 -7.00
C ARG A 125 16.86 -16.16 -8.46
N MET A 126 15.76 -15.57 -8.86
CA MET A 126 15.13 -15.81 -10.15
C MET A 126 14.79 -14.49 -10.83
N PRO A 127 14.87 -14.40 -12.18
CA PRO A 127 14.34 -13.27 -12.91
C PRO A 127 12.81 -13.27 -12.82
N ALA A 128 12.22 -12.10 -13.03
CA ALA A 128 10.77 -11.95 -13.08
C ALA A 128 10.37 -10.90 -14.11
N THR A 129 9.18 -11.08 -14.66
CA THR A 129 8.58 -10.21 -15.69
C THR A 129 7.34 -9.53 -15.15
N VAL A 130 7.17 -8.21 -15.44
CA VAL A 130 5.95 -7.47 -15.10
C VAL A 130 4.81 -7.96 -15.99
N ILE A 131 3.74 -8.43 -15.37
CA ILE A 131 2.46 -8.76 -16.05
C ILE A 131 1.64 -7.50 -16.25
N GLY A 132 1.66 -6.63 -15.25
CA GLY A 132 1.04 -5.32 -15.30
C GLY A 132 1.25 -4.57 -14.00
N ASP A 133 1.26 -3.25 -14.09
CA ASP A 133 1.30 -2.37 -12.94
C ASP A 133 0.28 -1.24 -13.07
N ASP A 134 -0.15 -0.72 -11.96
CA ASP A 134 -1.13 0.33 -11.87
C ASP A 134 -0.69 1.40 -10.85
N PRO A 135 -0.02 2.47 -11.32
CA PRO A 135 0.45 3.55 -10.45
C PRO A 135 -0.66 4.26 -9.67
N ALA A 136 -1.90 4.19 -10.16
CA ALA A 136 -3.02 4.86 -9.50
C ALA A 136 -3.54 4.10 -8.28
N SER A 137 -3.44 2.77 -8.24
CA SER A 137 -3.72 1.96 -7.04
C SER A 137 -2.47 1.55 -6.29
N ASP A 138 -1.28 1.90 -6.81
CA ASP A 138 0.03 1.47 -6.31
C ASP A 138 0.16 -0.04 -6.16
N LEU A 139 -0.37 -0.81 -7.13
CA LEU A 139 -0.32 -2.27 -7.16
C LEU A 139 0.28 -2.77 -8.47
N ALA A 140 1.03 -3.86 -8.39
CA ALA A 140 1.60 -4.55 -9.55
C ALA A 140 1.55 -6.07 -9.38
N VAL A 141 1.49 -6.76 -10.52
CA VAL A 141 1.65 -8.21 -10.62
C VAL A 141 2.88 -8.50 -11.45
N ILE A 142 3.79 -9.28 -10.90
CA ILE A 142 4.94 -9.82 -11.62
C ILE A 142 4.88 -11.35 -11.63
N ARG A 143 5.55 -11.99 -12.58
CA ARG A 143 5.65 -13.44 -12.70
C ARG A 143 7.10 -13.86 -12.60
N LEU A 144 7.36 -14.89 -11.80
CA LEU A 144 8.67 -15.57 -11.80
C LEU A 144 8.89 -16.29 -13.14
N ASP A 145 10.05 -16.10 -13.71
CA ASP A 145 10.50 -16.84 -14.90
C ASP A 145 11.09 -18.18 -14.45
N GLN A 146 10.19 -19.13 -14.09
CA GLN A 146 10.58 -20.44 -13.55
C GLN A 146 11.04 -21.37 -14.69
N PRO A 147 12.23 -21.97 -14.60
CA PRO A 147 12.61 -23.07 -15.47
C PRO A 147 11.70 -24.30 -15.29
N HIS A 148 11.42 -25.02 -16.36
CA HIS A 148 10.67 -26.28 -16.27
C HIS A 148 11.39 -27.28 -15.36
N GLY A 149 10.66 -27.84 -14.37
CA GLY A 149 11.16 -28.86 -13.47
C GLY A 149 11.73 -28.37 -12.14
N GLU A 150 11.73 -27.06 -11.89
CA GLU A 150 12.10 -26.52 -10.59
C GLU A 150 11.00 -26.76 -9.52
N PRO A 151 11.39 -26.90 -8.22
CA PRO A 151 10.42 -27.01 -7.14
C PRO A 151 9.47 -25.82 -7.15
N GLY A 152 8.19 -26.10 -6.92
CA GLY A 152 7.16 -25.06 -6.82
C GLY A 152 7.45 -24.03 -5.73
N VAL A 153 6.70 -22.93 -5.76
CA VAL A 153 6.74 -21.88 -4.75
C VAL A 153 5.52 -21.99 -3.83
N THR A 154 5.66 -21.54 -2.58
CA THR A 154 4.55 -21.52 -1.63
C THR A 154 3.68 -20.29 -1.89
N ALA A 155 2.39 -20.50 -2.16
CA ALA A 155 1.45 -19.41 -2.34
C ALA A 155 0.82 -18.99 -1.01
N ALA A 156 0.70 -17.68 -0.81
CA ALA A 156 0.07 -17.08 0.37
C ALA A 156 -1.44 -17.31 0.38
N ALA A 157 -2.00 -17.58 1.55
CA ALA A 157 -3.44 -17.61 1.75
C ALA A 157 -3.98 -16.16 1.78
N LEU A 158 -4.88 -15.82 0.85
CA LEU A 158 -5.51 -14.50 0.80
C LEU A 158 -6.75 -14.45 1.70
N GLY A 159 -6.79 -13.47 2.59
CA GLY A 159 -7.91 -13.19 3.49
C GLY A 159 -9.01 -12.33 2.88
N ASP A 160 -9.67 -11.55 3.75
CA ASP A 160 -10.76 -10.64 3.39
C ASP A 160 -10.64 -9.34 4.20
N SER A 161 -10.30 -8.23 3.54
CA SER A 161 -10.08 -6.93 4.19
C SER A 161 -11.38 -6.29 4.71
N GLN A 162 -12.55 -6.66 4.17
CA GLN A 162 -13.85 -6.15 4.65
C GLN A 162 -14.27 -6.74 6.00
N ARG A 163 -13.66 -7.86 6.42
CA ARG A 163 -13.95 -8.50 7.70
C ARG A 163 -13.06 -8.00 8.84
N LEU A 164 -12.12 -7.12 8.56
CA LEU A 164 -11.26 -6.50 9.56
C LEU A 164 -12.04 -5.64 10.54
N ARG A 165 -11.52 -5.56 11.76
CA ARG A 165 -12.05 -4.69 12.81
C ARG A 165 -10.93 -3.84 13.38
N VAL A 166 -11.23 -2.59 13.72
CA VAL A 166 -10.30 -1.73 14.47
C VAL A 166 -9.93 -2.40 15.79
N GLY A 167 -8.63 -2.37 16.13
CA GLY A 167 -8.05 -3.08 17.27
C GLY A 167 -7.64 -4.53 16.99
N GLN A 168 -7.94 -5.09 15.83
CA GLN A 168 -7.50 -6.43 15.44
C GLN A 168 -6.00 -6.45 15.19
N ILE A 169 -5.29 -7.49 15.70
CA ILE A 169 -3.86 -7.70 15.46
C ILE A 169 -3.61 -7.90 13.97
N VAL A 170 -2.61 -7.20 13.46
CA VAL A 170 -2.06 -7.38 12.11
C VAL A 170 -0.53 -7.38 12.17
N ILE A 171 0.07 -8.12 11.25
CA ILE A 171 1.52 -8.34 11.20
C ILE A 171 1.98 -7.96 9.79
N ALA A 172 2.87 -6.97 9.70
CA ALA A 172 3.51 -6.58 8.46
C ALA A 172 4.81 -7.39 8.29
N ILE A 173 4.96 -8.02 7.12
CA ILE A 173 6.12 -8.84 6.81
C ILE A 173 6.75 -8.30 5.53
N GLY A 174 8.08 -8.20 5.52
CA GLY A 174 8.86 -7.81 4.35
C GLY A 174 10.15 -8.61 4.29
N ALA A 175 10.82 -8.58 3.15
CA ALA A 175 12.13 -9.20 2.93
C ALA A 175 13.15 -8.15 2.42
N PRO A 176 13.42 -7.06 3.18
CA PRO A 176 14.40 -6.06 2.77
C PRO A 176 15.78 -6.71 2.61
N TYR A 177 16.50 -6.33 1.55
CA TYR A 177 17.87 -6.77 1.28
C TYR A 177 18.08 -8.26 1.02
N GLY A 178 17.02 -9.05 0.80
CA GLY A 178 17.14 -10.49 0.47
C GLY A 178 17.64 -11.39 1.61
N PHE A 179 17.67 -10.87 2.84
CA PHE A 179 17.94 -11.62 4.06
C PHE A 179 16.61 -12.06 4.71
N GLN A 180 16.70 -12.62 5.93
CA GLN A 180 15.53 -13.08 6.68
C GLN A 180 14.40 -12.03 6.71
N SER A 181 13.15 -12.52 6.72
CA SER A 181 11.96 -11.68 6.77
C SER A 181 12.01 -10.70 7.96
N THR A 182 11.74 -9.43 7.70
CA THR A 182 11.52 -8.43 8.74
C THR A 182 10.05 -8.44 9.13
N VAL A 183 9.78 -8.54 10.42
CA VAL A 183 8.43 -8.66 10.98
C VAL A 183 8.17 -7.50 11.92
N THR A 184 7.03 -6.85 11.75
CA THR A 184 6.51 -5.89 12.71
C THR A 184 5.04 -6.19 12.98
N ALA A 185 4.62 -6.12 14.24
CA ALA A 185 3.25 -6.39 14.63
C ALA A 185 2.61 -5.13 15.23
N GLY A 186 1.32 -4.99 15.05
CA GLY A 186 0.51 -3.90 15.55
C GLY A 186 -0.96 -4.24 15.44
N VAL A 187 -1.81 -3.22 15.39
CA VAL A 187 -3.26 -3.36 15.24
C VAL A 187 -3.79 -2.58 14.04
N VAL A 188 -4.97 -2.93 13.59
CA VAL A 188 -5.76 -2.09 12.70
C VAL A 188 -6.15 -0.84 13.47
N SER A 189 -5.54 0.30 13.16
CA SER A 189 -5.81 1.59 13.81
C SER A 189 -7.07 2.26 13.26
N ALA A 190 -7.32 2.15 11.94
CA ALA A 190 -8.52 2.64 11.28
C ALA A 190 -8.77 1.91 9.95
N LEU A 191 -10.01 1.96 9.49
CA LEU A 191 -10.48 1.42 8.21
C LEU A 191 -11.18 2.52 7.39
N GLY A 192 -11.37 2.26 6.09
CA GLY A 192 -12.06 3.19 5.18
C GLY A 192 -11.32 4.53 5.01
N ARG A 193 -9.98 4.52 5.15
CA ARG A 193 -9.14 5.68 4.84
C ARG A 193 -8.83 5.72 3.35
N SER A 194 -8.42 6.89 2.88
CA SER A 194 -7.92 7.07 1.53
C SER A 194 -6.49 7.59 1.58
N LEU A 195 -5.65 7.11 0.68
CA LEU A 195 -4.26 7.50 0.52
C LEU A 195 -4.03 8.03 -0.90
N ARG A 196 -3.28 9.11 -1.03
CA ARG A 196 -2.93 9.64 -2.35
C ARG A 196 -1.74 8.88 -2.94
N SER A 197 -1.95 8.27 -4.10
CA SER A 197 -0.88 7.57 -4.84
C SER A 197 0.12 8.55 -5.47
N TYR A 198 1.23 8.03 -5.98
CA TYR A 198 2.22 8.83 -6.74
C TYR A 198 1.62 9.49 -7.99
N SER A 199 0.59 8.90 -8.59
CA SER A 199 -0.13 9.48 -9.73
C SER A 199 -1.11 10.60 -9.34
N GLY A 200 -1.21 10.91 -8.03
CA GLY A 200 -2.12 11.93 -7.48
C GLY A 200 -3.56 11.46 -7.27
N ARG A 201 -3.92 10.23 -7.65
CA ARG A 201 -5.24 9.64 -7.39
C ARG A 201 -5.36 9.12 -5.96
N LEU A 202 -6.58 9.08 -5.43
CA LEU A 202 -6.86 8.41 -4.17
C LEU A 202 -6.94 6.89 -4.35
N ILE A 203 -6.29 6.19 -3.44
CA ILE A 203 -6.48 4.77 -3.19
C ILE A 203 -7.45 4.68 -2.03
N ASP A 204 -8.64 4.15 -2.27
CA ASP A 204 -9.67 3.99 -1.25
C ASP A 204 -9.51 2.68 -0.48
N ASP A 205 -10.25 2.55 0.64
CA ASP A 205 -10.27 1.36 1.50
C ASP A 205 -8.88 0.91 1.97
N VAL A 206 -7.99 1.87 2.25
CA VAL A 206 -6.70 1.55 2.87
C VAL A 206 -6.88 1.25 4.36
N ILE A 207 -6.09 0.31 4.83
CA ILE A 207 -5.97 -0.10 6.22
C ILE A 207 -4.91 0.78 6.86
N GLN A 208 -5.26 1.52 7.92
CA GLN A 208 -4.29 2.20 8.76
C GLN A 208 -3.86 1.27 9.89
N THR A 209 -2.56 1.17 10.16
CA THR A 209 -1.97 0.35 11.22
C THR A 209 -0.81 1.08 11.90
N ASP A 210 -0.52 0.72 13.13
CA ASP A 210 0.68 1.13 13.89
C ASP A 210 1.82 0.10 13.77
N ALA A 211 1.59 -1.03 13.10
CA ALA A 211 2.67 -1.93 12.70
C ALA A 211 3.69 -1.15 11.85
N SER A 212 4.93 -1.06 12.34
CA SER A 212 5.96 -0.20 11.72
C SER A 212 6.32 -0.68 10.32
N LEU A 213 6.16 0.21 9.34
CA LEU A 213 6.61 -0.02 7.97
C LEU A 213 7.93 0.72 7.73
N ASN A 214 8.98 -0.05 7.46
CA ASN A 214 10.30 0.45 7.14
C ASN A 214 10.58 0.33 5.64
N PRO A 215 11.55 1.10 5.09
CA PRO A 215 11.98 0.93 3.71
C PRO A 215 12.34 -0.54 3.43
N GLY A 216 11.75 -1.09 2.36
CA GLY A 216 11.87 -2.48 1.99
C GLY A 216 10.67 -3.37 2.38
N ASN A 217 9.78 -2.94 3.28
CA ASN A 217 8.53 -3.66 3.56
C ASN A 217 7.42 -3.35 2.54
N SER A 218 7.57 -2.27 1.75
CA SER A 218 6.61 -1.92 0.68
C SER A 218 6.43 -3.06 -0.30
N GLY A 219 5.20 -3.38 -0.65
CA GLY A 219 4.80 -4.51 -1.48
C GLY A 219 4.68 -5.83 -0.74
N GLY A 220 5.23 -5.95 0.48
CA GLY A 220 5.06 -7.11 1.34
C GLY A 220 3.64 -7.23 1.91
N PRO A 221 3.26 -8.40 2.44
CA PRO A 221 1.93 -8.63 2.98
C PRO A 221 1.73 -8.00 4.37
N LEU A 222 0.51 -7.50 4.61
CA LEU A 222 -0.07 -7.32 5.93
C LEU A 222 -0.97 -8.53 6.19
N VAL A 223 -0.73 -9.27 7.27
CA VAL A 223 -1.47 -10.51 7.57
C VAL A 223 -2.24 -10.42 8.88
N ASP A 224 -3.31 -11.21 9.00
CA ASP A 224 -4.01 -11.44 10.27
C ASP A 224 -3.28 -12.50 11.13
N SER A 225 -3.73 -12.71 12.37
CA SER A 225 -3.19 -13.70 13.28
C SER A 225 -3.28 -15.15 12.78
N ALA A 226 -4.10 -15.42 11.77
CA ALA A 226 -4.17 -16.72 11.11
C ALA A 226 -3.16 -16.87 9.96
N GLY A 227 -2.33 -15.83 9.67
CA GLY A 227 -1.38 -15.80 8.56
C GLY A 227 -2.03 -15.60 7.19
N ARG A 228 -3.26 -15.06 7.11
CA ARG A 228 -3.92 -14.74 5.86
C ARG A 228 -3.63 -13.29 5.50
N VAL A 229 -3.31 -13.04 4.25
CA VAL A 229 -3.05 -11.69 3.74
C VAL A 229 -4.32 -10.86 3.76
N VAL A 230 -4.33 -9.75 4.48
CA VAL A 230 -5.43 -8.79 4.57
C VAL A 230 -5.12 -7.46 3.90
N GLY A 231 -3.85 -7.22 3.56
CA GLY A 231 -3.43 -6.02 2.82
C GLY A 231 -2.03 -6.15 2.20
N VAL A 232 -1.68 -5.15 1.38
CA VAL A 232 -0.35 -4.95 0.78
C VAL A 232 0.25 -3.70 1.39
N ASN A 233 1.38 -3.84 2.10
CA ASN A 233 2.07 -2.71 2.74
C ASN A 233 2.51 -1.69 1.69
N THR A 234 2.23 -0.39 1.89
CA THR A 234 2.57 0.61 0.87
C THR A 234 3.30 1.82 1.41
N ALA A 235 2.77 2.54 2.38
CA ALA A 235 3.31 3.83 2.75
C ALA A 235 3.30 4.09 4.26
N THR A 236 4.22 4.97 4.66
CA THR A 236 4.28 5.57 6.00
C THR A 236 4.20 7.10 5.85
N ILE A 237 3.42 7.76 6.69
CA ILE A 237 3.42 9.23 6.72
C ILE A 237 4.61 9.70 7.55
N LEU A 238 5.61 10.27 6.89
CA LEU A 238 6.71 10.96 7.56
C LEU A 238 6.35 12.45 7.75
N PRO A 239 6.55 13.03 8.95
CA PRO A 239 7.29 12.52 10.13
C PRO A 239 6.42 11.84 11.20
N ALA A 240 5.17 11.47 10.92
CA ALA A 240 4.26 10.88 11.92
C ALA A 240 4.66 9.42 12.22
N GLN A 241 5.05 9.15 13.47
CA GLN A 241 5.30 7.78 13.93
C GLN A 241 3.99 7.02 14.16
N GLY A 242 3.97 5.72 13.82
CA GLY A 242 2.81 4.85 14.06
C GLY A 242 1.62 5.08 13.11
N ILE A 243 1.82 5.81 12.00
CA ILE A 243 0.80 5.95 10.96
C ILE A 243 1.30 5.31 9.67
N CYS A 244 0.96 4.05 9.51
CA CYS A 244 1.31 3.24 8.36
C CYS A 244 0.05 2.80 7.61
N PHE A 245 0.18 2.55 6.31
CA PHE A 245 -0.94 2.19 5.46
C PHE A 245 -0.65 0.93 4.64
N ALA A 246 -1.70 0.12 4.47
CA ALA A 246 -1.71 -1.01 3.55
C ALA A 246 -2.96 -0.95 2.66
N ILE A 247 -2.81 -1.32 1.40
CA ILE A 247 -3.92 -1.44 0.45
C ILE A 247 -4.69 -2.71 0.79
N GLY A 248 -6.01 -2.62 0.99
CA GLY A 248 -6.84 -3.76 1.35
C GLY A 248 -6.74 -4.91 0.33
N ILE A 249 -6.68 -6.15 0.82
CA ILE A 249 -6.50 -7.32 -0.06
C ILE A 249 -7.64 -7.50 -1.07
N ASN A 250 -8.87 -7.05 -0.77
CA ASN A 250 -9.98 -7.14 -1.72
C ASN A 250 -9.77 -6.20 -2.91
N THR A 251 -9.26 -4.99 -2.66
CA THR A 251 -8.81 -4.07 -3.72
C THR A 251 -7.67 -4.69 -4.53
N ALA A 252 -6.67 -5.30 -3.85
CA ALA A 252 -5.55 -5.95 -4.53
C ALA A 252 -6.00 -7.13 -5.41
N LYS A 253 -6.94 -7.97 -4.95
CA LYS A 253 -7.55 -9.06 -5.76
C LYS A 253 -8.24 -8.52 -7.00
N PHE A 254 -9.03 -7.43 -6.85
CA PHE A 254 -9.72 -6.81 -7.98
C PHE A 254 -8.72 -6.28 -9.02
N VAL A 255 -7.72 -5.50 -8.58
CA VAL A 255 -6.70 -4.94 -9.46
C VAL A 255 -5.89 -6.05 -10.12
N ALA A 256 -5.38 -7.03 -9.37
CA ALA A 256 -4.62 -8.16 -9.90
C ALA A 256 -5.40 -8.92 -10.98
N SER A 257 -6.70 -9.17 -10.78
CA SER A 257 -7.54 -9.85 -11.78
C SER A 257 -7.61 -9.08 -13.11
N ARG A 258 -7.59 -7.74 -13.06
CA ARG A 258 -7.58 -6.88 -14.24
C ARG A 258 -6.21 -6.84 -14.91
N LEU A 259 -5.14 -6.72 -14.10
CA LEU A 259 -3.77 -6.74 -14.61
C LEU A 259 -3.44 -8.07 -15.31
N LEU A 260 -3.88 -9.19 -14.75
CA LEU A 260 -3.71 -10.52 -15.37
C LEU A 260 -4.45 -10.67 -16.69
N ARG A 261 -5.66 -10.12 -16.80
CA ARG A 261 -6.50 -10.25 -17.98
C ARG A 261 -6.11 -9.29 -19.10
N ASP A 262 -5.86 -8.01 -18.74
CA ASP A 262 -5.78 -6.91 -19.69
C ASP A 262 -4.38 -6.25 -19.69
N GLY A 263 -3.45 -6.66 -18.82
CA GLY A 263 -2.13 -6.06 -18.60
C GLY A 263 -2.19 -4.68 -17.90
N ARG A 264 -3.39 -4.10 -17.77
CA ARG A 264 -3.62 -2.78 -17.20
C ARG A 264 -5.02 -2.65 -16.60
N LEU A 265 -5.19 -1.70 -15.70
CA LEU A 265 -6.52 -1.34 -15.21
C LEU A 265 -7.11 -0.22 -16.07
N ARG A 266 -8.12 -0.58 -16.86
CA ARG A 266 -8.84 0.40 -17.70
C ARG A 266 -9.69 1.29 -16.80
N ARG A 267 -9.50 2.59 -16.90
CA ARG A 267 -10.29 3.60 -16.21
C ARG A 267 -11.04 4.47 -17.19
N SER A 268 -12.25 4.78 -16.83
CA SER A 268 -13.03 5.73 -17.61
C SER A 268 -12.53 7.16 -17.38
N TYR A 269 -12.51 7.92 -18.45
CA TYR A 269 -12.02 9.28 -18.54
C TYR A 269 -13.06 10.15 -19.22
N ILE A 270 -13.27 11.35 -18.70
CA ILE A 270 -14.17 12.34 -19.29
C ILE A 270 -13.48 13.64 -19.73
N GLY A 271 -12.24 13.88 -19.35
CA GLY A 271 -11.42 15.03 -19.78
C GLY A 271 -11.73 16.31 -19.05
N VAL A 272 -11.73 16.28 -17.72
CA VAL A 272 -11.92 17.46 -16.88
C VAL A 272 -10.81 17.59 -15.85
N SER A 273 -10.42 18.84 -15.59
CA SER A 273 -9.73 19.23 -14.37
C SER A 273 -10.76 19.77 -13.39
N ALA A 274 -10.76 19.34 -12.15
CA ALA A 274 -11.76 19.74 -11.17
C ALA A 274 -11.14 19.99 -9.79
N GLN A 275 -11.86 20.74 -8.96
CA GLN A 275 -11.54 21.01 -7.56
C GLN A 275 -12.75 20.79 -6.67
N THR A 276 -12.53 20.30 -5.45
CA THR A 276 -13.59 20.13 -4.46
C THR A 276 -13.98 21.49 -3.87
N VAL A 277 -15.29 21.85 -3.94
CA VAL A 277 -15.81 23.13 -3.46
C VAL A 277 -17.09 22.94 -2.67
N PRO A 278 -17.39 23.86 -1.71
CA PRO A 278 -18.70 23.89 -1.07
C PRO A 278 -19.76 24.39 -2.06
N VAL A 279 -20.94 23.77 -2.03
CA VAL A 279 -22.14 24.22 -2.76
C VAL A 279 -22.90 25.19 -1.86
N HIS A 280 -23.40 26.29 -2.45
CA HIS A 280 -24.12 27.30 -1.69
C HIS A 280 -25.38 26.69 -1.02
N ARG A 281 -25.57 26.87 0.29
CA ARG A 281 -26.64 26.24 1.09
C ARG A 281 -28.05 26.44 0.53
N ARG A 282 -28.34 27.61 -0.10
CA ARG A 282 -29.65 27.85 -0.75
C ARG A 282 -29.88 26.91 -1.92
N VAL A 283 -28.84 26.63 -2.72
CA VAL A 283 -28.90 25.70 -3.85
C VAL A 283 -29.06 24.27 -3.37
N VAL A 284 -28.31 23.88 -2.32
CA VAL A 284 -28.43 22.55 -1.68
C VAL A 284 -29.86 22.31 -1.22
N ARG A 285 -30.47 23.26 -0.53
CA ARG A 285 -31.85 23.14 -0.04
C ARG A 285 -32.88 23.19 -1.18
N PHE A 286 -32.67 24.02 -2.17
CA PHE A 286 -33.61 24.18 -3.29
C PHE A 286 -33.72 22.91 -4.13
N TYR A 287 -32.58 22.23 -4.37
CA TYR A 287 -32.51 20.99 -5.17
C TYR A 287 -32.50 19.72 -4.31
N ASP A 288 -32.64 19.82 -3.00
CA ASP A 288 -32.55 18.72 -2.06
C ASP A 288 -31.31 17.83 -2.29
N LEU A 289 -30.15 18.49 -2.37
CA LEU A 289 -28.90 17.80 -2.66
C LEU A 289 -28.44 17.02 -1.42
N PRO A 290 -28.02 15.74 -1.57
CA PRO A 290 -27.62 14.90 -0.45
C PRO A 290 -26.25 15.29 0.15
N LYS A 291 -25.50 16.17 -0.52
CA LYS A 291 -24.18 16.65 -0.09
C LYS A 291 -24.09 18.18 -0.22
N GLU A 292 -23.34 18.81 0.72
CA GLU A 292 -23.08 20.24 0.74
C GLU A 292 -21.80 20.63 -0.04
N MET A 293 -21.14 19.65 -0.67
CA MET A 293 -19.92 19.79 -1.45
C MET A 293 -20.13 19.24 -2.86
N GLY A 294 -19.26 19.62 -3.79
CA GLY A 294 -19.24 19.11 -5.16
C GLY A 294 -17.87 19.29 -5.83
N ALA A 295 -17.73 18.87 -7.09
CA ALA A 295 -16.52 19.02 -7.87
C ALA A 295 -16.72 20.14 -8.93
N VAL A 296 -16.13 21.33 -8.71
CA VAL A 296 -16.16 22.40 -9.72
C VAL A 296 -15.17 22.09 -10.84
N VAL A 297 -15.63 22.22 -12.08
CA VAL A 297 -14.82 22.06 -13.27
C VAL A 297 -13.99 23.33 -13.48
N VAL A 298 -12.66 23.20 -13.41
CA VAL A 298 -11.70 24.30 -13.62
C VAL A 298 -11.05 24.26 -15.00
N GLY A 299 -11.25 23.18 -15.76
CA GLY A 299 -10.80 23.05 -17.13
C GLY A 299 -11.48 21.88 -17.82
N VAL A 300 -11.75 22.00 -19.11
CA VAL A 300 -12.30 20.96 -19.98
C VAL A 300 -11.36 20.77 -21.15
N GLU A 301 -10.83 19.55 -21.31
CA GLU A 301 -9.92 19.25 -22.42
C GLU A 301 -10.65 19.31 -23.78
N GLU A 302 -9.97 19.85 -24.77
CA GLU A 302 -10.48 19.87 -26.12
C GLU A 302 -10.64 18.44 -26.68
N ASN A 303 -11.68 18.20 -27.44
CA ASN A 303 -12.04 16.87 -27.99
C ASN A 303 -12.36 15.79 -26.96
N SER A 304 -12.53 16.15 -25.68
CA SER A 304 -12.87 15.21 -24.62
C SER A 304 -14.36 14.84 -24.60
N PRO A 305 -14.73 13.72 -23.95
CA PRO A 305 -16.13 13.37 -23.69
C PRO A 305 -16.91 14.47 -22.98
N ALA A 306 -16.33 15.15 -22.00
CA ALA A 306 -16.95 16.25 -21.28
C ALA A 306 -17.26 17.44 -22.20
N LYS A 307 -16.34 17.81 -23.10
CA LYS A 307 -16.53 18.89 -24.07
C LYS A 307 -17.69 18.58 -25.02
N ARG A 308 -17.73 17.33 -25.53
CA ARG A 308 -18.82 16.88 -26.41
C ARG A 308 -20.17 16.84 -25.71
N ALA A 309 -20.19 16.54 -24.40
CA ALA A 309 -21.40 16.56 -23.59
C ALA A 309 -21.88 17.99 -23.23
N GLY A 310 -21.09 19.00 -23.53
CA GLY A 310 -21.44 20.40 -23.24
C GLY A 310 -21.12 20.84 -21.82
N LEU A 311 -20.24 20.10 -21.11
CA LEU A 311 -19.69 20.50 -19.81
C LEU A 311 -18.80 21.75 -20.00
N ARG A 312 -18.85 22.68 -19.05
CA ARG A 312 -18.15 23.98 -19.12
C ARG A 312 -17.37 24.22 -17.84
N GLU A 313 -16.35 25.06 -17.95
CA GLU A 313 -15.68 25.61 -16.77
C GLU A 313 -16.69 26.37 -15.90
N GLY A 314 -16.57 26.19 -14.58
CA GLY A 314 -17.49 26.73 -13.59
C GLY A 314 -18.71 25.84 -13.29
N ASP A 315 -18.98 24.78 -14.05
CA ASP A 315 -19.99 23.78 -13.68
C ASP A 315 -19.56 23.05 -12.41
N ILE A 316 -20.48 22.79 -11.50
CA ILE A 316 -20.22 22.00 -10.31
C ILE A 316 -20.89 20.62 -10.46
N VAL A 317 -20.11 19.57 -10.57
CA VAL A 317 -20.60 18.19 -10.61
C VAL A 317 -21.09 17.81 -9.22
N VAL A 318 -22.35 17.38 -9.12
CA VAL A 318 -23.02 17.01 -7.85
C VAL A 318 -23.52 15.56 -7.84
N ALA A 319 -23.66 14.92 -9.00
CA ALA A 319 -23.96 13.49 -9.09
C ALA A 319 -23.45 12.87 -10.40
N LEU A 320 -23.18 11.56 -10.40
CA LEU A 320 -22.86 10.74 -11.56
C LEU A 320 -23.70 9.43 -11.47
N GLU A 321 -24.48 9.12 -12.51
CA GLU A 321 -25.44 8.00 -12.51
C GLU A 321 -26.36 8.01 -11.27
N GLY A 322 -26.79 9.20 -10.85
CA GLY A 322 -27.61 9.40 -9.65
C GLY A 322 -26.88 9.24 -8.33
N GLN A 323 -25.61 8.83 -8.34
CA GLN A 323 -24.79 8.73 -7.13
C GLN A 323 -24.19 10.08 -6.74
N PRO A 324 -24.29 10.51 -5.47
CA PRO A 324 -23.79 11.82 -5.04
C PRO A 324 -22.28 11.96 -5.21
N VAL A 325 -21.85 13.14 -5.69
CA VAL A 325 -20.46 13.55 -5.81
C VAL A 325 -20.21 14.69 -4.82
N ALA A 326 -19.44 14.43 -3.74
CA ALA A 326 -19.03 15.43 -2.77
C ALA A 326 -17.66 16.08 -3.09
N GLY A 327 -17.00 15.65 -4.16
CA GLY A 327 -15.71 16.20 -4.58
C GLY A 327 -15.04 15.40 -5.68
N VAL A 328 -13.80 15.78 -5.97
CA VAL A 328 -13.00 15.16 -7.05
C VAL A 328 -12.79 13.67 -6.81
N ASP A 329 -12.60 13.29 -5.58
CA ASP A 329 -12.29 11.90 -5.23
C ASP A 329 -13.50 10.98 -5.47
N ASP A 330 -14.72 11.42 -5.10
CA ASP A 330 -15.96 10.70 -5.44
C ASP A 330 -16.13 10.59 -6.95
N LEU A 331 -15.86 11.68 -7.69
CA LEU A 331 -15.94 11.67 -9.15
C LEU A 331 -14.97 10.65 -9.75
N HIS A 332 -13.72 10.59 -9.28
CA HIS A 332 -12.73 9.61 -9.73
C HIS A 332 -13.14 8.17 -9.41
N ARG A 333 -13.65 7.92 -8.19
CA ARG A 333 -14.12 6.61 -7.77
C ARG A 333 -15.27 6.14 -8.67
N LEU A 334 -16.30 6.97 -8.85
CA LEU A 334 -17.46 6.63 -9.67
C LEU A 334 -17.08 6.41 -11.14
N LEU A 335 -16.16 7.25 -11.69
CA LEU A 335 -15.66 7.05 -13.05
C LEU A 335 -14.92 5.71 -13.24
N THR A 336 -14.24 5.21 -12.19
CA THR A 336 -13.53 3.92 -12.27
C THR A 336 -14.50 2.74 -12.43
N ASP A 337 -15.69 2.85 -11.87
CA ASP A 337 -16.73 1.82 -11.95
C ASP A 337 -17.53 1.85 -13.28
N LEU A 338 -17.43 2.94 -14.04
CA LEU A 338 -18.14 3.08 -15.31
C LEU A 338 -17.50 2.26 -16.43
N ARG A 339 -18.34 1.82 -17.35
CA ARG A 339 -17.88 1.16 -18.59
C ARG A 339 -17.51 2.19 -19.65
N VAL A 340 -16.32 2.07 -20.19
CA VAL A 340 -15.86 2.85 -21.35
C VAL A 340 -16.83 2.65 -22.53
N GLY A 341 -17.19 3.74 -23.21
CA GLY A 341 -18.08 3.73 -24.38
C GLY A 341 -19.58 3.64 -24.07
N VAL A 342 -19.97 3.53 -22.79
CA VAL A 342 -21.37 3.51 -22.37
C VAL A 342 -21.78 4.90 -21.87
N SER A 343 -22.89 5.44 -22.40
CA SER A 343 -23.41 6.74 -21.98
C SER A 343 -23.82 6.71 -20.51
N CYS A 344 -23.39 7.70 -19.75
CA CYS A 344 -23.74 7.91 -18.34
C CYS A 344 -24.34 9.33 -18.14
N SER A 345 -25.14 9.45 -17.08
CA SER A 345 -25.76 10.74 -16.71
C SER A 345 -24.90 11.47 -15.68
N LEU A 346 -24.51 12.71 -16.01
CA LEU A 346 -23.74 13.62 -15.16
C LEU A 346 -24.63 14.78 -14.73
N THR A 347 -24.93 14.90 -13.44
CA THR A 347 -25.71 16.01 -12.89
C THR A 347 -24.77 17.14 -12.48
N VAL A 348 -24.98 18.33 -13.02
CA VAL A 348 -24.19 19.52 -12.73
C VAL A 348 -25.05 20.71 -12.32
N LEU A 349 -24.47 21.60 -11.55
CA LEU A 349 -24.99 22.94 -11.29
C LEU A 349 -24.25 23.93 -12.18
N ARG A 350 -24.97 24.61 -13.05
CA ARG A 350 -24.46 25.70 -13.85
C ARG A 350 -25.11 26.99 -13.36
N TRP A 351 -24.35 27.84 -12.69
CA TRP A 351 -24.85 28.98 -11.92
C TRP A 351 -25.86 28.53 -10.86
N THR A 352 -27.13 28.69 -11.12
CA THR A 352 -28.23 28.29 -10.24
C THR A 352 -29.09 27.17 -10.82
N GLU A 353 -28.81 26.73 -12.05
CA GLU A 353 -29.58 25.70 -12.72
C GLU A 353 -28.96 24.31 -12.51
N LYS A 354 -29.83 23.33 -12.25
CA LYS A 354 -29.45 21.91 -12.18
C LYS A 354 -29.68 21.30 -13.57
N LEU A 355 -28.60 20.85 -14.20
CA LEU A 355 -28.62 20.27 -15.54
C LEU A 355 -28.20 18.80 -15.48
N GLU A 356 -28.75 18.02 -16.40
CA GLU A 356 -28.35 16.63 -16.62
C GLU A 356 -27.70 16.49 -17.98
N LEU A 357 -26.44 16.11 -18.02
CA LEU A 357 -25.64 15.96 -19.23
C LEU A 357 -25.36 14.47 -19.48
N LYS A 358 -25.48 14.04 -20.74
CA LYS A 358 -25.11 12.70 -21.15
C LYS A 358 -23.65 12.68 -21.60
N VAL A 359 -22.81 11.95 -20.90
CA VAL A 359 -21.37 11.81 -21.20
C VAL A 359 -21.10 10.37 -21.59
N VAL A 360 -20.31 10.15 -22.64
CA VAL A 360 -19.81 8.83 -23.03
C VAL A 360 -18.33 8.77 -22.67
N PRO A 361 -17.97 8.14 -21.51
CA PRO A 361 -16.58 8.09 -21.10
C PRO A 361 -15.72 7.32 -22.10
N GLU A 362 -14.48 7.78 -22.27
CA GLU A 362 -13.43 7.09 -23.03
C GLU A 362 -12.45 6.41 -22.08
N GLU A 363 -11.53 5.61 -22.62
CA GLU A 363 -10.45 5.02 -21.83
C GLU A 363 -9.41 6.09 -21.51
N ALA A 364 -8.99 6.19 -20.25
CA ALA A 364 -7.87 7.03 -19.86
C ALA A 364 -6.59 6.55 -20.58
N LYS A 365 -5.86 7.49 -21.17
CA LYS A 365 -4.59 7.24 -21.88
C LYS A 365 -3.46 6.97 -20.91
#